data_3ec4c1e9e012dece959e7057bf00ccb3
#
_entry.id   3ec4c1e9e012dece959e7057bf00ccb3
#
_cell.length_a   1.000
_cell.length_b   1.000
_cell.length_c   1.000
_cell.angle_alpha   90.00
_cell.angle_beta   90.00
_cell.angle_gamma   90.00
#
_symmetry.space_group_name_H-M   'P 1'
#
loop_
_entity.id
_entity.type
_entity.pdbx_description
1 polymer ?
#
loop_
_entity_poly.entity_id
_entity_poly.type
_entity_poly.pdbx_seq_one_letter_code
_entity_poly.pdbx_strand_id
1 'polypeptide(L)'
;YMAYLTSRPLRLPGVPLLASGGRGYCPLGRETGIARIAWRDGWPYVEGGKHAQLAVKGPQVAEQPAAVQSSWREDFDGSTLDPELQTLRIPFDDTLGSLTARPGYLRLYGNDSLNSTFTQSTVARRWQHFAFRAETRMQFSPVHFQQSAGLTCYYNSKNWSYCFVDYEEGLGRTIKVIQLDHNVPSWPLHEQPIPVPEHAES
;
A
#
# COMPACT_ATOMS: atom_id res chain seq x y z
N TYR A 1 10.68 -22.28 17.71
CA TYR A 1 9.70 -21.21 17.46
C TYR A 1 8.69 -21.67 16.44
N MET A 2 7.51 -21.10 16.51
CA MET A 2 6.42 -21.28 15.54
C MET A 2 6.01 -19.90 15.04
N ALA A 3 5.87 -19.76 13.73
CA ALA A 3 5.23 -18.60 13.13
C ALA A 3 3.74 -18.86 12.98
N TYR A 4 2.92 -17.87 13.23
CA TYR A 4 1.48 -17.98 13.09
C TYR A 4 0.90 -16.68 12.54
N LEU A 5 -0.28 -16.79 11.94
CA LEU A 5 -1.00 -15.69 11.38
C LEU A 5 -1.69 -14.88 12.46
N THR A 6 -1.50 -13.57 12.46
CA THR A 6 -2.13 -12.63 13.38
C THR A 6 -2.57 -11.37 12.67
N SER A 7 -3.07 -10.39 13.42
CA SER A 7 -3.38 -9.05 12.95
C SER A 7 -3.48 -8.10 14.14
N ARG A 8 -3.28 -6.81 13.89
CA ARG A 8 -3.50 -5.74 14.88
C ARG A 8 -4.82 -5.04 14.57
N PRO A 9 -5.88 -5.29 15.36
CA PRO A 9 -7.16 -4.64 15.12
C PRO A 9 -7.14 -3.18 15.61
N LEU A 10 -7.65 -2.30 14.76
CA LEU A 10 -7.91 -0.90 15.08
C LEU A 10 -9.39 -0.74 15.45
N ARG A 11 -9.67 -0.08 16.56
CA ARG A 11 -11.00 0.35 16.96
C ARG A 11 -11.09 1.86 16.88
N LEU A 12 -11.97 2.35 16.05
CA LEU A 12 -12.21 3.78 15.88
C LEU A 12 -13.45 4.19 16.68
N PRO A 13 -13.38 5.24 17.49
CA PRO A 13 -14.55 5.76 18.20
C PRO A 13 -15.66 6.14 17.23
N GLY A 14 -16.89 5.74 17.54
CA GLY A 14 -18.06 6.04 16.71
C GLY A 14 -18.21 5.21 15.43
N VAL A 15 -17.27 4.34 15.11
CA VAL A 15 -17.37 3.44 13.95
C VAL A 15 -17.96 2.08 14.38
N PRO A 16 -19.09 1.66 13.77
CA PRO A 16 -19.70 0.37 14.10
C PRO A 16 -18.76 -0.81 13.82
N LEU A 17 -18.72 -1.80 14.71
CA LEU A 17 -17.90 -3.01 14.58
C LEU A 17 -18.69 -4.18 13.96
N LEU A 18 -19.67 -3.91 13.12
CA LEU A 18 -20.65 -4.87 12.63
C LEU A 18 -20.07 -6.11 11.95
N ALA A 19 -19.07 -5.91 11.08
CA ALA A 19 -18.48 -7.00 10.30
C ALA A 19 -17.39 -7.79 11.05
N SER A 20 -16.83 -7.25 12.13
CA SER A 20 -15.67 -7.82 12.81
C SER A 20 -16.01 -8.63 14.06
N GLY A 21 -17.30 -8.84 14.36
CA GLY A 21 -17.72 -9.47 15.61
C GLY A 21 -17.23 -8.73 16.86
N GLY A 22 -17.10 -7.40 16.79
CA GLY A 22 -16.62 -6.55 17.88
C GLY A 22 -15.11 -6.53 18.08
N ARG A 23 -14.33 -7.17 17.19
CA ARG A 23 -12.85 -7.26 17.33
C ARG A 23 -12.10 -6.04 16.80
N GLY A 24 -12.67 -5.28 15.87
CA GLY A 24 -12.05 -4.11 15.22
C GLY A 24 -11.69 -4.39 13.76
N TYR A 25 -11.13 -3.39 13.11
CA TYR A 25 -10.71 -3.44 11.71
C TYR A 25 -9.21 -3.65 11.61
N CYS A 26 -8.75 -4.42 10.65
CA CYS A 26 -7.33 -4.72 10.43
C CYS A 26 -6.83 -4.08 9.13
N PRO A 27 -6.68 -2.74 9.06
CA PRO A 27 -6.26 -2.05 7.83
C PRO A 27 -4.85 -2.43 7.38
N LEU A 28 -4.00 -2.88 8.30
CA LEU A 28 -2.67 -3.41 7.97
C LEU A 28 -2.73 -4.85 7.42
N GLY A 29 -3.93 -5.45 7.39
CA GLY A 29 -4.12 -6.82 6.96
C GLY A 29 -3.58 -7.84 7.95
N ARG A 30 -3.13 -8.98 7.42
CA ARG A 30 -2.55 -10.06 8.20
C ARG A 30 -1.06 -9.85 8.42
N GLU A 31 -0.61 -10.16 9.61
CA GLU A 31 0.77 -10.03 10.06
C GLU A 31 1.27 -11.38 10.58
N THR A 32 2.57 -11.52 10.72
CA THR A 32 3.18 -12.74 11.26
C THR A 32 3.54 -12.53 12.72
N GLY A 33 2.96 -13.36 13.59
CA GLY A 33 3.38 -13.49 14.97
C GLY A 33 4.36 -14.65 15.14
N ILE A 34 5.17 -14.61 16.20
CA ILE A 34 6.02 -15.73 16.60
C ILE A 34 5.66 -16.17 18.00
N ALA A 35 5.82 -17.46 18.28
CA ALA A 35 5.70 -18.03 19.62
C ALA A 35 6.84 -19.01 19.88
N ARG A 36 7.26 -19.12 21.14
CA ARG A 36 8.16 -20.18 21.55
C ARG A 36 7.38 -21.48 21.67
N ILE A 37 8.00 -22.58 21.27
CA ILE A 37 7.45 -23.92 21.42
C ILE A 37 8.41 -24.79 22.26
N ALA A 38 7.82 -25.65 23.07
CA ALA A 38 8.50 -26.75 23.75
C ALA A 38 7.99 -28.08 23.20
N TRP A 39 8.86 -29.00 22.93
CA TRP A 39 8.50 -30.35 22.51
C TRP A 39 8.29 -31.23 23.74
N ARG A 40 7.17 -31.94 23.83
CA ARG A 40 6.84 -32.88 24.88
C ARG A 40 6.23 -34.13 24.24
N ASP A 41 6.81 -35.29 24.50
CA ASP A 41 6.35 -36.57 23.98
C ASP A 41 6.15 -36.56 22.44
N GLY A 42 7.05 -35.89 21.70
CA GLY A 42 6.97 -35.77 20.25
C GLY A 42 5.97 -34.73 19.73
N TRP A 43 5.30 -33.96 20.59
CA TRP A 43 4.35 -32.93 20.22
C TRP A 43 4.83 -31.52 20.54
N PRO A 44 4.58 -30.54 19.66
CA PRO A 44 4.89 -29.14 19.92
C PRO A 44 3.82 -28.49 20.80
N TYR A 45 4.24 -27.81 21.85
CA TYR A 45 3.38 -27.01 22.73
C TYR A 45 3.84 -25.55 22.71
N VAL A 46 2.88 -24.62 22.61
CA VAL A 46 3.17 -23.20 22.72
C VAL A 46 3.50 -22.88 24.20
N GLU A 47 4.65 -22.27 24.42
CA GLU A 47 5.01 -21.77 25.76
C GLU A 47 4.10 -20.60 26.13
N GLY A 48 3.62 -20.58 27.37
CA GLY A 48 2.73 -19.51 27.87
C GLY A 48 1.23 -19.80 27.71
N GLY A 49 0.86 -20.99 27.19
CA GLY A 49 -0.51 -21.49 27.23
C GLY A 49 -1.31 -21.31 25.95
N LYS A 50 -2.64 -21.22 26.06
CA LYS A 50 -3.57 -21.26 24.92
C LYS A 50 -3.65 -19.97 24.09
N HIS A 51 -3.07 -18.88 24.57
CA HIS A 51 -3.13 -17.57 23.92
C HIS A 51 -1.74 -17.10 23.52
N ALA A 52 -1.64 -16.47 22.36
CA ALA A 52 -0.42 -15.81 21.91
C ALA A 52 -0.02 -14.70 22.88
N GLN A 53 1.26 -14.63 23.20
CA GLN A 53 1.82 -13.57 24.05
C GLN A 53 2.08 -12.33 23.20
N LEU A 54 1.85 -11.13 23.77
CA LEU A 54 2.15 -9.85 23.11
C LEU A 54 3.64 -9.62 22.91
N ALA A 55 4.46 -10.17 23.80
CA ALA A 55 5.91 -10.08 23.74
C ALA A 55 6.51 -11.48 23.97
N VAL A 56 7.39 -11.87 23.09
CA VAL A 56 8.10 -13.16 23.15
C VAL A 56 9.58 -12.88 23.07
N LYS A 57 10.38 -13.51 23.97
CA LYS A 57 11.83 -13.45 23.85
C LYS A 57 12.24 -14.13 22.55
N GLY A 58 12.77 -13.35 21.61
CA GLY A 58 13.21 -13.83 20.30
C GLY A 58 14.39 -14.82 20.42
N PRO A 59 14.71 -15.51 19.31
CA PRO A 59 15.98 -16.24 19.22
C PRO A 59 17.14 -15.28 19.41
N GLN A 60 18.21 -15.75 20.05
CA GLN A 60 19.45 -14.99 20.11
C GLN A 60 20.06 -15.01 18.70
N VAL A 61 19.86 -13.93 17.96
CA VAL A 61 20.59 -13.61 16.73
C VAL A 61 21.59 -12.53 17.09
N ALA A 62 22.72 -12.47 16.37
CA ALA A 62 23.66 -11.37 16.51
C ALA A 62 22.88 -10.05 16.47
N GLU A 63 23.12 -9.17 17.44
CA GLU A 63 22.43 -7.91 17.56
C GLU A 63 22.63 -7.08 16.28
N GLN A 64 21.69 -7.15 15.39
CA GLN A 64 21.46 -6.07 14.48
C GLN A 64 20.44 -5.16 15.17
N PRO A 65 20.78 -3.90 15.44
CA PRO A 65 19.78 -2.95 15.90
C PRO A 65 18.69 -2.95 14.84
N ALA A 66 17.50 -3.41 15.20
CA ALA A 66 16.32 -3.19 14.39
C ALA A 66 16.09 -1.67 14.36
N ALA A 67 16.71 -0.99 13.42
CA ALA A 67 16.35 0.37 13.10
C ALA A 67 14.89 0.28 12.65
N VAL A 68 13.98 0.70 13.53
CA VAL A 68 12.62 1.04 13.09
C VAL A 68 12.83 2.18 12.09
N GLN A 69 12.84 1.86 10.81
CA GLN A 69 12.91 2.87 9.77
C GLN A 69 11.64 3.71 9.88
N SER A 70 11.78 4.88 10.48
CA SER A 70 10.70 5.87 10.57
C SER A 70 10.38 6.51 9.22
N SER A 71 11.28 6.37 8.25
CA SER A 71 11.13 6.86 6.87
C SER A 71 11.78 5.88 5.89
N TRP A 72 11.24 5.83 4.69
CA TRP A 72 11.77 5.06 3.56
C TRP A 72 11.68 5.93 2.31
N ARG A 73 12.67 5.83 1.45
CA ARG A 73 12.74 6.54 0.18
C ARG A 73 13.27 5.62 -0.90
N GLU A 74 12.69 5.70 -2.08
CA GLU A 74 13.14 5.04 -3.29
C GLU A 74 13.41 6.08 -4.37
N ASP A 75 14.64 6.11 -4.87
CA ASP A 75 15.09 7.05 -5.90
C ASP A 75 15.12 6.41 -7.29
N PHE A 76 14.82 5.10 -7.41
CA PHE A 76 14.80 4.35 -8.67
C PHE A 76 16.11 4.40 -9.46
N ASP A 77 17.24 4.40 -8.76
CA ASP A 77 18.57 4.42 -9.37
C ASP A 77 19.06 3.03 -9.79
N GLY A 78 18.41 1.99 -9.29
CA GLY A 78 18.71 0.60 -9.57
C GLY A 78 18.10 0.11 -10.88
N SER A 79 18.60 -1.03 -11.38
CA SER A 79 18.03 -1.72 -12.54
C SER A 79 16.90 -2.70 -12.17
N THR A 80 16.69 -2.95 -10.90
CA THR A 80 15.65 -3.84 -10.36
C THR A 80 14.82 -3.09 -9.35
N LEU A 81 13.54 -3.45 -9.26
CA LEU A 81 12.63 -2.87 -8.27
C LEU A 81 13.07 -3.24 -6.85
N ASP A 82 13.03 -2.28 -5.92
CA ASP A 82 13.30 -2.53 -4.51
C ASP A 82 12.39 -3.66 -3.99
N PRO A 83 12.91 -4.64 -3.21
CA PRO A 83 12.13 -5.76 -2.67
C PRO A 83 10.94 -5.35 -1.79
N GLU A 84 10.92 -4.14 -1.23
CA GLU A 84 9.78 -3.62 -0.49
C GLU A 84 8.64 -3.15 -1.40
N LEU A 85 8.91 -2.94 -2.69
CA LEU A 85 7.91 -2.60 -3.69
C LEU A 85 7.36 -3.86 -4.36
N GLN A 86 6.06 -3.88 -4.53
CA GLN A 86 5.33 -5.02 -5.08
C GLN A 86 4.33 -4.55 -6.12
N THR A 87 4.04 -5.43 -7.04
CA THR A 87 2.97 -5.29 -8.03
C THR A 87 1.78 -6.15 -7.68
N LEU A 88 0.65 -5.92 -8.32
CA LEU A 88 -0.54 -6.74 -8.13
C LEU A 88 -0.58 -7.90 -9.13
N ARG A 89 -0.70 -9.13 -8.63
CA ARG A 89 -0.98 -10.38 -9.36
C ARG A 89 0.12 -10.90 -10.28
N ILE A 90 0.92 -10.03 -10.89
CA ILE A 90 2.03 -10.40 -11.79
C ILE A 90 3.32 -9.74 -11.30
N PRO A 91 4.48 -10.32 -11.52
CA PRO A 91 5.77 -9.68 -11.25
C PRO A 91 5.92 -8.39 -12.07
N PHE A 92 6.77 -7.48 -11.58
CA PHE A 92 7.16 -6.31 -12.37
C PHE A 92 7.98 -6.74 -13.58
N ASP A 93 7.55 -6.34 -14.75
CA ASP A 93 8.22 -6.60 -16.02
C ASP A 93 8.03 -5.44 -17.01
N ASP A 94 8.57 -5.60 -18.22
CA ASP A 94 8.53 -4.58 -19.27
C ASP A 94 7.12 -4.27 -19.80
N THR A 95 6.10 -5.03 -19.42
CA THR A 95 4.70 -4.74 -19.76
C THR A 95 4.07 -3.74 -18.79
N LEU A 96 4.58 -3.68 -17.55
CA LEU A 96 4.11 -2.76 -16.53
C LEU A 96 4.90 -1.45 -16.50
N GLY A 97 6.19 -1.51 -16.76
CA GLY A 97 7.03 -0.33 -16.66
C GLY A 97 8.51 -0.58 -16.92
N SER A 98 9.33 0.42 -16.66
CA SER A 98 10.78 0.35 -16.85
C SER A 98 11.51 1.20 -15.83
N LEU A 99 12.61 0.67 -15.28
CA LEU A 99 13.57 1.38 -14.44
C LEU A 99 14.76 1.95 -15.24
N THR A 100 14.94 1.49 -16.49
CA THR A 100 16.08 1.85 -17.32
C THR A 100 15.75 2.87 -18.41
N ALA A 101 14.48 3.04 -18.75
CA ALA A 101 14.04 3.99 -19.77
C ALA A 101 14.37 5.46 -19.40
N ARG A 102 14.47 5.75 -18.10
CA ARG A 102 14.92 7.01 -17.55
C ARG A 102 15.54 6.76 -16.18
N PRO A 103 16.86 6.77 -16.04
CA PRO A 103 17.54 6.58 -14.75
C PRO A 103 17.03 7.57 -13.68
N GLY A 104 16.85 7.09 -12.43
CA GLY A 104 16.30 7.87 -11.33
C GLY A 104 14.76 8.04 -11.38
N TYR A 105 14.08 7.28 -12.24
CA TYR A 105 12.62 7.28 -12.35
C TYR A 105 12.07 5.87 -12.61
N LEU A 106 10.98 5.55 -11.96
CA LEU A 106 10.13 4.45 -12.37
C LEU A 106 9.17 4.95 -13.47
N ARG A 107 9.31 4.43 -14.69
CA ARG A 107 8.30 4.64 -15.73
C ARG A 107 7.23 3.58 -15.62
N LEU A 108 5.99 3.97 -15.46
CA LEU A 108 4.83 3.08 -15.53
C LEU A 108 4.10 3.26 -16.86
N TYR A 109 3.65 2.18 -17.45
CA TYR A 109 2.81 2.17 -18.64
C TYR A 109 1.34 2.08 -18.22
N GLY A 110 0.46 2.83 -18.88
CA GLY A 110 -0.97 2.82 -18.59
C GLY A 110 -1.60 1.46 -18.92
N ASN A 111 -2.36 0.93 -17.99
CA ASN A 111 -3.14 -0.29 -18.10
C ASN A 111 -4.53 -0.08 -17.49
N ASP A 112 -5.14 -1.14 -16.98
CA ASP A 112 -6.48 -1.10 -16.40
C ASP A 112 -6.58 -0.19 -15.17
N SER A 113 -7.79 0.27 -14.89
CA SER A 113 -8.11 1.06 -13.71
C SER A 113 -7.95 0.30 -12.40
N LEU A 114 -7.93 1.01 -11.26
CA LEU A 114 -7.80 0.41 -9.91
C LEU A 114 -8.92 -0.59 -9.56
N ASN A 115 -10.06 -0.55 -10.23
CA ASN A 115 -11.17 -1.50 -10.04
C ASN A 115 -10.93 -2.82 -10.75
N SER A 116 -10.03 -2.86 -11.73
CA SER A 116 -9.77 -4.07 -12.50
C SER A 116 -9.27 -5.21 -11.62
N THR A 117 -9.65 -6.41 -11.99
CA THR A 117 -9.11 -7.65 -11.44
C THR A 117 -8.08 -8.31 -12.36
N PHE A 118 -7.72 -7.65 -13.44
CA PHE A 118 -6.74 -8.13 -14.43
C PHE A 118 -5.39 -7.42 -14.24
N THR A 119 -4.98 -6.57 -15.17
CA THR A 119 -3.65 -5.97 -15.19
C THR A 119 -3.71 -4.48 -14.86
N GLN A 120 -3.11 -4.11 -13.74
CA GLN A 120 -3.00 -2.73 -13.29
C GLN A 120 -1.53 -2.36 -13.19
N SER A 121 -1.15 -1.17 -13.68
CA SER A 121 0.20 -0.63 -13.48
C SER A 121 0.33 0.01 -12.10
N THR A 122 0.26 -0.83 -11.07
CA THR A 122 0.37 -0.42 -9.68
C THR A 122 1.62 -1.00 -9.07
N VAL A 123 2.51 -0.12 -8.61
CA VAL A 123 3.68 -0.47 -7.80
C VAL A 123 3.45 0.10 -6.42
N ALA A 124 3.47 -0.73 -5.42
CA ALA A 124 3.05 -0.36 -4.08
C ALA A 124 3.96 -0.94 -3.01
N ARG A 125 4.11 -0.21 -1.92
CA ARG A 125 4.71 -0.67 -0.67
C ARG A 125 3.63 -1.01 0.33
N ARG A 126 3.82 -2.09 1.09
CA ARG A 126 2.88 -2.48 2.14
C ARG A 126 2.85 -1.46 3.27
N TRP A 127 1.67 -1.14 3.77
CA TRP A 127 1.49 -0.34 4.98
C TRP A 127 2.04 -1.08 6.20
N GLN A 128 2.81 -0.36 7.01
CA GLN A 128 3.38 -0.88 8.25
C GLN A 128 2.84 -0.14 9.48
N HIS A 129 2.20 1.01 9.27
CA HIS A 129 1.67 1.89 10.32
C HIS A 129 0.22 2.27 10.05
N PHE A 130 -0.54 2.55 11.11
CA PHE A 130 -1.92 3.01 10.99
C PHE A 130 -2.04 4.44 10.46
N ALA A 131 -0.98 5.23 10.60
CA ALA A 131 -0.86 6.56 10.02
C ALA A 131 0.51 6.73 9.39
N PHE A 132 0.57 7.30 8.20
CA PHE A 132 1.81 7.56 7.48
C PHE A 132 1.63 8.74 6.53
N ARG A 133 2.73 9.29 6.08
CA ARG A 133 2.79 10.27 4.98
C ARG A 133 3.51 9.62 3.81
N ALA A 134 2.96 9.79 2.61
CA ALA A 134 3.58 9.37 1.37
C ALA A 134 3.68 10.56 0.42
N GLU A 135 4.81 10.66 -0.26
CA GLU A 135 5.08 11.68 -1.26
C GLU A 135 5.66 11.03 -2.51
N THR A 136 5.35 11.59 -3.65
CA THR A 136 5.99 11.22 -4.91
C THR A 136 6.21 12.46 -5.76
N ARG A 137 7.29 12.43 -6.54
CA ARG A 137 7.48 13.35 -7.65
C ARG A 137 7.10 12.63 -8.93
N MET A 138 6.22 13.22 -9.73
CA MET A 138 5.67 12.58 -10.90
C MET A 138 5.74 13.50 -12.11
N GLN A 139 6.17 12.96 -13.26
CA GLN A 139 6.03 13.61 -14.56
C GLN A 139 4.90 12.93 -15.31
N PHE A 140 3.82 13.67 -15.54
CA PHE A 140 2.64 13.16 -16.21
C PHE A 140 1.92 14.30 -16.93
N SER A 141 1.67 14.13 -18.22
CA SER A 141 1.04 15.13 -19.08
C SER A 141 -0.17 14.50 -19.80
N PRO A 142 -1.28 14.30 -19.07
CA PRO A 142 -2.50 13.77 -19.68
C PRO A 142 -3.07 14.78 -20.68
N VAL A 143 -3.67 14.27 -21.75
CA VAL A 143 -4.36 15.04 -22.78
C VAL A 143 -5.83 14.64 -22.91
N HIS A 144 -6.26 13.69 -22.07
CA HIS A 144 -7.61 13.13 -22.10
C HIS A 144 -8.05 12.70 -20.70
N PHE A 145 -9.32 12.84 -20.37
CA PHE A 145 -9.88 12.55 -19.03
C PHE A 145 -9.74 11.10 -18.56
N GLN A 146 -9.50 10.15 -19.46
CA GLN A 146 -9.26 8.74 -19.12
C GLN A 146 -7.80 8.46 -18.72
N GLN A 147 -6.91 9.40 -18.93
CA GLN A 147 -5.52 9.28 -18.52
C GLN A 147 -5.38 9.80 -17.10
N SER A 148 -4.95 8.93 -16.19
CA SER A 148 -4.74 9.31 -14.79
C SER A 148 -3.50 8.63 -14.21
N ALA A 149 -2.77 9.36 -13.37
CA ALA A 149 -1.64 8.85 -12.61
C ALA A 149 -1.56 9.55 -11.25
N GLY A 150 -1.11 8.83 -10.23
CA GLY A 150 -1.02 9.40 -8.89
C GLY A 150 -0.72 8.39 -7.79
N LEU A 151 -1.02 8.77 -6.55
CA LEU A 151 -0.85 7.96 -5.35
C LEU A 151 -2.16 7.31 -4.93
N THR A 152 -2.10 6.04 -4.61
CA THR A 152 -3.25 5.30 -4.10
C THR A 152 -2.98 4.69 -2.73
N CYS A 153 -3.98 4.76 -1.86
CA CYS A 153 -4.11 3.92 -0.68
C CYS A 153 -4.99 2.73 -1.06
N TYR A 154 -4.38 1.61 -1.42
CA TYR A 154 -5.08 0.46 -2.01
C TYR A 154 -5.21 -0.69 -1.02
N TYR A 155 -6.44 -1.11 -0.74
CA TYR A 155 -6.72 -2.30 0.06
C TYR A 155 -7.09 -3.51 -0.82
N ASN A 156 -8.01 -3.30 -1.76
CA ASN A 156 -8.40 -4.25 -2.81
C ASN A 156 -9.15 -3.49 -3.92
N SER A 157 -9.57 -4.19 -4.98
CA SER A 157 -10.27 -3.60 -6.14
C SER A 157 -11.59 -2.88 -5.82
N LYS A 158 -12.13 -3.04 -4.61
CA LYS A 158 -13.39 -2.43 -4.17
C LYS A 158 -13.22 -1.38 -3.08
N ASN A 159 -12.02 -1.26 -2.51
CA ASN A 159 -11.72 -0.38 -1.38
C ASN A 159 -10.35 0.26 -1.59
N TRP A 160 -10.33 1.52 -1.98
CA TRP A 160 -9.12 2.31 -2.20
C TRP A 160 -9.44 3.79 -2.20
N SER A 161 -8.44 4.62 -1.98
CA SER A 161 -8.47 6.07 -2.20
C SER A 161 -7.35 6.44 -3.17
N TYR A 162 -7.62 7.32 -4.11
CA TYR A 162 -6.71 7.69 -5.18
C TYR A 162 -6.65 9.21 -5.33
N CYS A 163 -5.47 9.78 -5.12
CA CYS A 163 -5.14 11.16 -5.43
C CYS A 163 -4.35 11.17 -6.74
N PHE A 164 -4.84 11.80 -7.77
CA PHE A 164 -4.29 11.68 -9.11
C PHE A 164 -4.36 12.98 -9.90
N VAL A 165 -3.52 13.05 -10.91
CA VAL A 165 -3.58 14.05 -11.97
C VAL A 165 -4.31 13.43 -13.15
N ASP A 166 -5.25 14.17 -13.72
CA ASP A 166 -5.92 13.88 -14.99
C ASP A 166 -6.02 15.14 -15.87
N TYR A 167 -6.81 15.07 -16.91
CA TYR A 167 -7.14 16.18 -17.79
C TYR A 167 -8.63 16.50 -17.72
N GLU A 168 -8.95 17.77 -17.45
CA GLU A 168 -10.31 18.29 -17.45
C GLU A 168 -10.46 19.25 -18.64
N GLU A 169 -11.51 19.05 -19.43
CA GLU A 169 -11.77 19.91 -20.58
C GLU A 169 -12.05 21.37 -20.13
N GLY A 170 -11.32 22.30 -20.71
CA GLY A 170 -11.40 23.72 -20.33
C GLY A 170 -10.51 24.14 -19.15
N LEU A 171 -9.99 23.21 -18.35
CA LEU A 171 -9.09 23.49 -17.23
C LEU A 171 -7.67 22.95 -17.43
N GLY A 172 -7.50 21.97 -18.33
CA GLY A 172 -6.21 21.31 -18.52
C GLY A 172 -5.93 20.25 -17.44
N ARG A 173 -4.68 20.20 -16.94
CA ARG A 173 -4.28 19.25 -15.88
C ARG A 173 -4.92 19.63 -14.56
N THR A 174 -5.54 18.66 -13.90
CA THR A 174 -6.16 18.85 -12.58
C THR A 174 -5.78 17.75 -11.61
N ILE A 175 -5.75 18.07 -10.31
CA ILE A 175 -5.63 17.10 -9.23
C ILE A 175 -7.02 16.78 -8.72
N LYS A 176 -7.32 15.50 -8.62
CA LYS A 176 -8.58 14.99 -8.08
C LYS A 176 -8.34 13.93 -7.02
N VAL A 177 -9.34 13.73 -6.17
CA VAL A 177 -9.37 12.63 -5.20
C VAL A 177 -10.67 11.87 -5.39
N ILE A 178 -10.55 10.57 -5.60
CA ILE A 178 -11.66 9.63 -5.60
C ILE A 178 -11.44 8.59 -4.49
N GLN A 179 -12.51 8.20 -3.85
CA GLN A 179 -12.52 7.12 -2.88
C GLN A 179 -13.55 6.09 -3.28
N LEU A 180 -13.17 4.83 -3.22
CA LEU A 180 -14.06 3.69 -3.41
C LEU A 180 -14.20 2.94 -2.09
N ASP A 181 -15.41 2.85 -1.58
CA ASP A 181 -15.75 2.07 -0.40
C ASP A 181 -16.85 1.06 -0.75
N HIS A 182 -16.55 -0.23 -0.57
CA HIS A 182 -17.44 -1.32 -0.96
C HIS A 182 -17.99 -1.18 -2.39
N ASN A 183 -17.15 -0.75 -3.31
CA ASN A 183 -17.50 -0.47 -4.71
C ASN A 183 -18.45 0.73 -4.91
N VAL A 184 -18.61 1.58 -3.90
CA VAL A 184 -19.37 2.83 -4.01
C VAL A 184 -18.38 3.99 -4.12
N PRO A 185 -18.38 4.73 -5.24
CA PRO A 185 -17.48 5.86 -5.42
C PRO A 185 -17.97 7.09 -4.66
N SER A 186 -17.02 7.85 -4.15
CA SER A 186 -17.22 9.20 -3.62
C SER A 186 -16.07 10.11 -4.05
N TRP A 187 -16.34 11.40 -4.12
CA TRP A 187 -15.41 12.42 -4.61
C TRP A 187 -15.22 13.51 -3.55
N PRO A 188 -14.29 13.34 -2.61
CA PRO A 188 -14.09 14.29 -1.51
C PRO A 188 -13.78 15.73 -1.95
N LEU A 189 -13.24 15.92 -3.17
CA LEU A 189 -12.90 17.23 -3.74
C LEU A 189 -13.64 17.51 -5.07
N HIS A 190 -14.76 16.82 -5.35
CA HIS A 190 -15.35 16.83 -6.69
C HIS A 190 -15.88 18.19 -7.14
N GLU A 191 -16.29 19.06 -6.22
CA GLU A 191 -16.86 20.36 -6.56
C GLU A 191 -15.83 21.37 -7.05
N GLN A 192 -14.54 21.11 -6.79
CA GLN A 192 -13.45 22.01 -7.19
C GLN A 192 -12.19 21.22 -7.53
N PRO A 193 -12.03 20.71 -8.75
CA PRO A 193 -10.77 20.15 -9.19
C PRO A 193 -9.67 21.21 -9.05
N ILE A 194 -8.53 20.81 -8.50
CA ILE A 194 -7.41 21.73 -8.27
C ILE A 194 -6.59 21.82 -9.56
N PRO A 195 -6.55 22.98 -10.25
CA PRO A 195 -5.73 23.12 -11.45
C PRO A 195 -4.25 22.95 -11.13
N VAL A 196 -3.54 22.20 -11.95
CA VAL A 196 -2.08 22.11 -11.88
C VAL A 196 -1.51 23.25 -12.72
N PRO A 197 -0.66 24.14 -12.16
CA PRO A 197 -0.06 25.22 -12.92
C PRO A 197 0.71 24.69 -14.15
N GLU A 198 0.67 25.40 -15.25
CA GLU A 198 1.38 25.02 -16.50
C GLU A 198 2.89 24.85 -16.28
N HIS A 199 3.46 25.64 -15.37
CA HIS A 199 4.87 25.63 -15.00
C HIS A 199 5.20 24.77 -13.77
N ALA A 200 4.27 24.00 -13.26
CA ALA A 200 4.58 23.00 -12.26
C ALA A 200 5.45 21.94 -12.95
N GLU A 201 6.75 22.22 -12.99
CA GLU A 201 7.74 21.20 -13.30
C GLU A 201 7.66 20.14 -12.21
N SER A 202 7.32 18.98 -12.63
CA SER A 202 7.34 17.78 -11.83
C SER A 202 8.77 17.40 -11.46
#